data_b1e1cc056e5831f780194d5cc2334a06
#
_entry.id   b1e1cc056e5831f780194d5cc2334a06
#
_cell.length_a   1.000
_cell.length_b   1.000
_cell.length_c   1.000
_cell.angle_alpha   90.00
_cell.angle_beta   90.00
_cell.angle_gamma   90.00
#
_symmetry.space_group_name_H-M   'P 1'
#
loop_
_entity.id
_entity.type
_entity.pdbx_description
1 polymer ?
#
loop_
_entity_poly.entity_id
_entity_poly.type
_entity_poly.pdbx_seq_one_letter_code
_entity_poly.pdbx_strand_id
1 'polypeptide(L)'
;MLAAVLLGVVADSYAQKRDKLYSWEKRRDIKPEFTDMVLCYGGSAHRTPFRWDKERFAPMVAYTDEAGKEHWMFDSFLFLEFTLKGGADGAQYSYGTGYYGFSAGKKQWAELIDYWFAEGTGFDALEQAVREASGRMGKPKARRKVVLTVPDPILYRVYNDTMSTTAYWGELDGREMDFSKAGDRVAALEWYVDEVRKRYNAKHYKYIELVGFYPISEEIVTPDEGWNYELKHSDEFISPLAEYVHKYNYCLCWIPYNRAAGYRKAKSMGFDLVYMQPNHYWDEKGDKPMERFFTDIEEHDLAMEFEFEETLLTRNERSDVYRRRFYDYMEGAKKHGVYGRKQLSYYQGTNGFYELSKSSDPKDRKLYNDFCQFVINNPLRKRH
;
A
#
# COMPACT_ATOMS: atom_id res chain seq x y z
N MET A 1 -20.00 -29.47 32.57
CA MET A 1 -18.64 -29.05 32.97
C MET A 1 -17.51 -29.64 32.12
N LEU A 2 -17.69 -30.70 31.32
CA LEU A 2 -16.63 -31.27 30.45
C LEU A 2 -16.43 -30.52 29.10
N ALA A 3 -17.44 -29.83 28.56
CA ALA A 3 -17.34 -29.16 27.25
C ALA A 3 -16.53 -27.85 27.28
N ALA A 4 -16.52 -27.15 28.42
CA ALA A 4 -15.77 -25.90 28.55
C ALA A 4 -14.25 -26.12 28.70
N VAL A 5 -13.83 -27.29 29.18
CA VAL A 5 -12.42 -27.66 29.35
C VAL A 5 -11.80 -28.06 28.01
N LEU A 6 -12.58 -28.67 27.11
CA LEU A 6 -12.08 -29.08 25.77
C LEU A 6 -11.82 -27.89 24.81
N LEU A 7 -12.61 -26.82 24.89
CA LEU A 7 -12.44 -25.63 24.08
C LEU A 7 -11.23 -24.80 24.52
N GLY A 8 -10.93 -24.73 25.82
CA GLY A 8 -9.73 -24.08 26.33
C GLY A 8 -8.42 -24.81 25.93
N VAL A 9 -8.44 -26.14 25.96
CA VAL A 9 -7.27 -26.98 25.60
C VAL A 9 -6.98 -26.94 24.09
N VAL A 10 -8.00 -26.75 23.25
CA VAL A 10 -7.81 -26.64 21.79
C VAL A 10 -7.25 -25.27 21.42
N ALA A 11 -7.69 -24.19 22.07
CA ALA A 11 -7.15 -22.84 21.84
C ALA A 11 -5.69 -22.73 22.31
N ASP A 12 -5.35 -23.27 23.49
CA ASP A 12 -3.96 -23.31 23.98
C ASP A 12 -3.07 -24.22 23.13
N SER A 13 -3.60 -25.31 22.58
CA SER A 13 -2.83 -26.19 21.70
C SER A 13 -2.56 -25.58 20.33
N TYR A 14 -3.43 -24.68 19.83
CA TYR A 14 -3.22 -23.90 18.62
C TYR A 14 -2.16 -22.80 18.85
N ALA A 15 -2.23 -22.11 19.98
CA ALA A 15 -1.22 -21.12 20.37
C ALA A 15 0.15 -21.77 20.59
N GLN A 16 0.23 -22.90 21.32
CA GLN A 16 1.48 -23.64 21.55
C GLN A 16 2.03 -24.33 20.28
N LYS A 17 1.21 -24.70 19.31
CA LYS A 17 1.68 -25.16 17.99
C LYS A 17 2.23 -24.02 17.13
N ARG A 18 1.72 -22.78 17.28
CA ARG A 18 2.27 -21.58 16.64
C ARG A 18 3.72 -21.34 17.08
N ASP A 19 4.00 -21.38 18.37
CA ASP A 19 5.36 -21.14 18.92
C ASP A 19 6.43 -22.15 18.48
N LYS A 20 6.02 -23.33 18.00
CA LYS A 20 6.96 -24.37 17.54
C LYS A 20 7.21 -24.37 16.03
N LEU A 21 6.46 -23.64 15.22
CA LEU A 21 6.55 -23.70 13.75
C LEU A 21 7.33 -22.57 13.10
N TYR A 22 7.61 -21.48 13.82
CA TYR A 22 8.31 -20.33 13.28
C TYR A 22 9.53 -19.95 14.11
N SER A 23 10.67 -20.57 13.81
CA SER A 23 11.95 -19.92 14.10
C SER A 23 12.21 -18.93 12.96
N TRP A 24 12.36 -17.66 13.26
CA TRP A 24 12.79 -16.60 12.37
C TRP A 24 14.04 -16.95 11.54
N GLU A 25 14.82 -17.92 11.98
CA GLU A 25 16.02 -18.49 11.33
C GLU A 25 15.72 -19.26 10.03
N LYS A 26 14.46 -19.61 9.76
CA LYS A 26 14.07 -20.34 8.52
C LYS A 26 13.27 -19.51 7.53
N ARG A 27 13.15 -18.21 7.78
CA ARG A 27 12.45 -17.29 6.86
C ARG A 27 13.17 -17.28 5.52
N ARG A 28 12.46 -17.66 4.44
CA ARG A 28 12.93 -17.32 3.09
C ARG A 28 12.88 -15.80 2.98
N ASP A 29 14.02 -15.16 2.68
CA ASP A 29 14.03 -13.76 2.30
C ASP A 29 13.18 -13.60 1.05
N ILE A 30 11.94 -13.11 1.24
CA ILE A 30 11.09 -12.75 0.12
C ILE A 30 11.66 -11.44 -0.40
N LYS A 31 12.32 -11.50 -1.56
CA LYS A 31 12.85 -10.31 -2.23
C LYS A 31 11.83 -9.84 -3.24
N PRO A 32 11.20 -8.68 -3.01
CA PRO A 32 10.34 -8.08 -4.03
C PRO A 32 11.15 -7.79 -5.30
N GLU A 33 10.79 -8.44 -6.41
CA GLU A 33 11.43 -8.26 -7.72
C GLU A 33 10.79 -7.12 -8.49
N PHE A 34 10.73 -5.92 -7.89
CA PHE A 34 10.26 -4.70 -8.53
C PHE A 34 11.02 -3.49 -7.98
N THR A 35 11.00 -2.40 -8.73
CA THR A 35 11.82 -1.22 -8.44
C THR A 35 10.99 0.01 -8.11
N ASP A 36 9.95 0.26 -8.91
CA ASP A 36 9.21 1.53 -8.91
C ASP A 36 7.72 1.25 -8.76
N MET A 37 7.18 1.49 -7.55
CA MET A 37 5.79 1.21 -7.19
C MET A 37 4.95 2.49 -7.17
N VAL A 38 3.95 2.59 -8.04
CA VAL A 38 3.01 3.71 -8.03
C VAL A 38 1.76 3.39 -7.22
N LEU A 39 1.30 4.35 -6.42
CA LEU A 39 0.11 4.23 -5.59
C LEU A 39 -1.16 4.58 -6.39
N CYS A 40 -2.16 3.70 -6.33
CA CYS A 40 -3.43 3.83 -7.02
C CYS A 40 -4.55 3.84 -5.98
N TYR A 41 -4.95 5.03 -5.55
CA TYR A 41 -6.11 5.20 -4.67
C TYR A 41 -7.38 4.96 -5.43
N GLY A 42 -8.30 4.19 -4.88
CA GLY A 42 -9.53 3.89 -5.57
C GLY A 42 -10.69 3.62 -4.64
N GLY A 43 -11.88 3.76 -5.18
CA GLY A 43 -13.09 3.54 -4.44
C GLY A 43 -14.04 4.73 -4.52
N SER A 44 -15.02 4.75 -3.66
CA SER A 44 -16.00 5.83 -3.55
C SER A 44 -15.54 6.99 -2.68
N ALA A 45 -14.27 7.04 -2.35
CA ALA A 45 -13.72 8.00 -1.44
C ALA A 45 -13.73 9.43 -1.96
N HIS A 46 -13.56 10.37 -1.07
CA HIS A 46 -13.39 11.77 -1.39
C HIS A 46 -12.17 12.07 -2.28
N ARG A 47 -11.18 11.17 -2.31
CA ARG A 47 -9.96 11.31 -3.11
C ARG A 47 -10.14 10.89 -4.56
N THR A 48 -11.00 9.90 -4.84
CA THR A 48 -11.06 9.27 -6.16
C THR A 48 -12.47 9.29 -6.72
N PRO A 49 -12.89 10.37 -7.37
CA PRO A 49 -14.24 10.49 -7.95
C PRO A 49 -14.42 9.66 -9.23
N PHE A 50 -13.40 8.89 -9.63
CA PHE A 50 -13.38 8.06 -10.84
C PHE A 50 -13.00 6.62 -10.50
N ARG A 51 -13.20 5.73 -11.46
CA ARG A 51 -12.65 4.37 -11.41
C ARG A 51 -11.35 4.30 -12.22
N TRP A 52 -10.40 3.48 -11.76
CA TRP A 52 -9.19 3.18 -12.51
C TRP A 52 -9.52 2.32 -13.72
N ASP A 53 -9.56 2.95 -14.88
CA ASP A 53 -9.75 2.33 -16.18
C ASP A 53 -8.41 2.17 -16.92
N LYS A 54 -8.46 1.50 -18.04
CA LYS A 54 -7.30 1.25 -18.90
C LYS A 54 -6.62 2.55 -19.38
N GLU A 55 -7.38 3.59 -19.66
CA GLU A 55 -6.85 4.86 -20.15
C GLU A 55 -6.01 5.56 -19.08
N ARG A 56 -6.43 5.49 -17.82
CA ARG A 56 -5.70 6.05 -16.69
C ARG A 56 -4.42 5.30 -16.38
N PHE A 57 -4.42 3.97 -16.59
CA PHE A 57 -3.21 3.17 -16.45
C PHE A 57 -2.24 3.33 -17.61
N ALA A 58 -2.68 3.71 -18.80
CA ALA A 58 -1.82 3.76 -19.98
C ALA A 58 -0.51 4.54 -19.77
N PRO A 59 -0.50 5.79 -19.28
CA PRO A 59 0.75 6.53 -19.02
C PRO A 59 1.59 5.95 -17.88
N MET A 60 1.00 5.22 -16.94
CA MET A 60 1.73 4.54 -15.86
C MET A 60 2.39 3.25 -16.32
N VAL A 61 1.87 2.65 -17.38
CA VAL A 61 2.41 1.42 -17.98
C VAL A 61 3.47 1.72 -19.01
N ALA A 62 3.27 2.75 -19.84
CA ALA A 62 4.15 3.12 -20.94
C ALA A 62 4.33 4.64 -21.04
N TYR A 63 5.57 5.04 -21.26
CA TYR A 63 5.98 6.43 -21.48
C TYR A 63 6.58 6.56 -22.89
N THR A 64 6.17 7.57 -23.65
CA THR A 64 6.77 7.93 -24.93
C THR A 64 7.69 9.12 -24.71
N ASP A 65 8.98 8.96 -25.00
CA ASP A 65 9.96 10.04 -24.87
C ASP A 65 9.87 11.09 -26.00
N GLU A 66 10.66 12.16 -25.90
CA GLU A 66 10.67 13.24 -26.88
C GLU A 66 11.12 12.81 -28.28
N ALA A 67 11.82 11.67 -28.40
CA ALA A 67 12.19 11.08 -29.67
C ALA A 67 11.09 10.16 -30.26
N GLY A 68 9.96 10.04 -29.58
CA GLY A 68 8.83 9.19 -29.99
C GLY A 68 9.02 7.70 -29.66
N LYS A 69 10.02 7.35 -28.86
CA LYS A 69 10.26 5.97 -28.45
C LYS A 69 9.46 5.64 -27.20
N GLU A 70 8.75 4.49 -27.22
CA GLU A 70 8.03 3.97 -26.07
C GLU A 70 8.97 3.20 -25.11
N HIS A 71 8.75 3.39 -23.82
CA HIS A 71 9.45 2.75 -22.71
C HIS A 71 8.46 2.19 -21.70
N TRP A 72 8.76 1.04 -21.11
CA TRP A 72 8.03 0.53 -19.98
C TRP A 72 8.21 1.47 -18.77
N MET A 73 7.10 1.93 -18.20
CA MET A 73 7.09 2.85 -17.04
C MET A 73 7.12 2.06 -15.73
N PHE A 74 6.22 2.27 -14.80
CA PHE A 74 6.22 1.59 -13.50
C PHE A 74 6.16 0.07 -13.63
N ASP A 75 6.88 -0.63 -12.77
CA ASP A 75 6.92 -2.09 -12.74
C ASP A 75 6.05 -2.69 -11.62
N SER A 76 5.58 -1.86 -10.70
CA SER A 76 4.65 -2.27 -9.66
C SER A 76 3.60 -1.22 -9.31
N PHE A 77 2.48 -1.69 -8.77
CA PHE A 77 1.27 -0.91 -8.51
C PHE A 77 0.71 -1.30 -7.15
N LEU A 78 0.51 -0.32 -6.26
CA LEU A 78 -0.16 -0.52 -4.99
C LEU A 78 -1.60 0.00 -5.10
N PHE A 79 -2.56 -0.89 -4.94
CA PHE A 79 -3.98 -0.55 -4.88
C PHE A 79 -4.42 -0.38 -3.44
N LEU A 80 -4.92 0.80 -3.09
CA LEU A 80 -5.30 1.12 -1.72
C LEU A 80 -6.49 2.07 -1.63
N GLU A 81 -7.19 2.04 -0.49
CA GLU A 81 -8.24 2.99 -0.14
C GLU A 81 -8.39 3.06 1.37
N PHE A 82 -8.52 4.26 1.91
CA PHE A 82 -8.70 4.51 3.35
C PHE A 82 -10.14 4.53 3.80
N THR A 83 -11.06 4.82 2.88
CA THR A 83 -12.45 5.11 3.26
C THR A 83 -13.44 4.60 2.22
N LEU A 84 -14.64 4.29 2.69
CA LEU A 84 -15.82 4.07 1.86
C LEU A 84 -16.83 5.18 2.15
N LYS A 85 -17.14 6.03 1.17
CA LYS A 85 -18.16 7.08 1.26
C LYS A 85 -19.33 6.70 0.38
N GLY A 86 -20.52 6.63 1.00
CA GLY A 86 -21.74 6.24 0.29
C GLY A 86 -21.75 4.75 -0.07
N GLY A 87 -21.37 3.87 0.88
CA GLY A 87 -21.57 2.43 0.74
C GLY A 87 -23.01 2.05 0.43
N ALA A 88 -23.30 0.77 0.24
CA ALA A 88 -24.61 0.26 -0.11
C ALA A 88 -25.74 0.72 0.85
N ASP A 89 -25.40 1.09 2.08
CA ASP A 89 -26.27 1.63 3.12
C ASP A 89 -26.23 3.17 3.24
N GLY A 90 -25.47 3.85 2.39
CA GLY A 90 -25.27 5.31 2.40
C GLY A 90 -24.36 5.83 3.51
N ALA A 91 -23.85 4.97 4.38
CA ALA A 91 -22.97 5.36 5.48
C ALA A 91 -21.51 5.55 5.00
N GLN A 92 -20.69 6.12 5.89
CA GLN A 92 -19.26 6.32 5.68
C GLN A 92 -18.47 5.40 6.60
N TYR A 93 -17.50 4.70 6.03
CA TYR A 93 -16.68 3.73 6.75
C TYR A 93 -15.19 4.01 6.57
N SER A 94 -14.40 3.69 7.58
CA SER A 94 -12.94 3.72 7.53
C SER A 94 -12.41 2.30 7.35
N TYR A 95 -11.52 2.13 6.38
CA TYR A 95 -10.66 0.94 6.24
C TYR A 95 -9.38 1.08 7.06
N GLY A 96 -8.92 2.31 7.28
CA GLY A 96 -7.79 2.66 8.13
C GLY A 96 -8.25 3.52 9.31
N THR A 97 -7.40 3.63 10.30
CA THR A 97 -7.72 4.28 11.57
C THR A 97 -8.03 5.78 11.41
N GLY A 98 -9.18 6.22 11.91
CA GLY A 98 -9.43 7.64 12.23
C GLY A 98 -9.99 8.54 11.14
N TYR A 99 -10.43 8.01 10.00
CA TYR A 99 -10.97 8.86 8.90
C TYR A 99 -12.44 9.21 9.05
N TYR A 100 -13.31 8.22 9.34
CA TYR A 100 -14.74 8.41 9.54
C TYR A 100 -15.23 7.72 10.80
N GLY A 101 -16.46 8.03 11.23
CA GLY A 101 -17.00 7.55 12.48
C GLY A 101 -17.15 6.03 12.58
N PHE A 102 -17.47 5.34 11.48
CA PHE A 102 -17.66 3.90 11.51
C PHE A 102 -16.46 3.14 10.95
N SER A 103 -16.05 2.10 11.67
CA SER A 103 -15.06 1.15 11.19
C SER A 103 -15.69 0.18 10.19
N ALA A 104 -14.99 -0.14 9.12
CA ALA A 104 -15.45 -1.06 8.10
C ALA A 104 -15.50 -2.50 8.62
N GLY A 105 -16.64 -3.18 8.41
CA GLY A 105 -16.82 -4.58 8.73
C GLY A 105 -16.57 -5.49 7.52
N LYS A 106 -16.84 -6.78 7.68
CA LYS A 106 -16.65 -7.83 6.66
C LYS A 106 -17.32 -7.48 5.32
N LYS A 107 -18.53 -6.93 5.39
CA LYS A 107 -19.27 -6.52 4.19
C LYS A 107 -18.51 -5.46 3.40
N GLN A 108 -18.03 -4.40 4.06
CA GLN A 108 -17.29 -3.32 3.41
C GLN A 108 -15.92 -3.81 2.92
N TRP A 109 -15.27 -4.73 3.64
CA TRP A 109 -14.04 -5.36 3.18
C TRP A 109 -14.27 -6.20 1.91
N ALA A 110 -15.39 -6.92 1.83
CA ALA A 110 -15.78 -7.64 0.61
C ALA A 110 -16.05 -6.69 -0.55
N GLU A 111 -16.77 -5.58 -0.31
CA GLU A 111 -17.04 -4.53 -1.31
C GLU A 111 -15.74 -3.92 -1.86
N LEU A 112 -14.73 -3.71 -1.00
CA LEU A 112 -13.41 -3.22 -1.43
C LEU A 112 -12.71 -4.21 -2.36
N ILE A 113 -12.74 -5.51 -2.03
CA ILE A 113 -12.18 -6.54 -2.89
C ILE A 113 -12.93 -6.57 -4.23
N ASP A 114 -14.26 -6.56 -4.21
CA ASP A 114 -15.10 -6.58 -5.42
C ASP A 114 -14.82 -5.36 -6.31
N TYR A 115 -14.57 -4.20 -5.72
CA TYR A 115 -14.18 -2.99 -6.44
C TYR A 115 -12.87 -3.20 -7.24
N TRP A 116 -11.83 -3.79 -6.62
CA TRP A 116 -10.54 -3.99 -7.27
C TRP A 116 -10.57 -5.05 -8.36
N PHE A 117 -11.47 -6.04 -8.26
CA PHE A 117 -11.61 -7.13 -9.23
C PHE A 117 -12.77 -6.93 -10.21
N ALA A 118 -13.44 -5.77 -10.20
CA ALA A 118 -14.53 -5.47 -11.11
C ALA A 118 -14.04 -5.42 -12.58
N GLU A 119 -14.88 -5.87 -13.50
CA GLU A 119 -14.57 -5.90 -14.93
C GLU A 119 -14.28 -4.50 -15.46
N GLY A 120 -13.21 -4.36 -16.27
CA GLY A 120 -12.80 -3.11 -16.90
C GLY A 120 -12.24 -2.06 -15.96
N THR A 121 -12.02 -2.38 -14.68
CA THR A 121 -11.44 -1.45 -13.69
C THR A 121 -10.37 -2.16 -12.85
N GLY A 122 -9.63 -1.40 -12.05
CA GLY A 122 -8.64 -1.94 -11.13
C GLY A 122 -7.66 -2.92 -11.80
N PHE A 123 -7.59 -4.15 -11.30
CA PHE A 123 -6.68 -5.18 -11.82
C PHE A 123 -6.96 -5.54 -13.28
N ASP A 124 -8.24 -5.62 -13.65
CA ASP A 124 -8.61 -5.95 -15.02
C ASP A 124 -8.21 -4.84 -16.00
N ALA A 125 -8.38 -3.59 -15.64
CA ALA A 125 -7.94 -2.45 -16.43
C ALA A 125 -6.42 -2.37 -16.58
N LEU A 126 -5.66 -2.65 -15.49
CA LEU A 126 -4.20 -2.71 -15.54
C LEU A 126 -3.72 -3.86 -16.45
N GLU A 127 -4.30 -5.05 -16.34
CA GLU A 127 -4.03 -6.19 -17.23
C GLU A 127 -4.23 -5.80 -18.70
N GLN A 128 -5.32 -5.09 -19.01
CA GLN A 128 -5.62 -4.64 -20.38
C GLN A 128 -4.61 -3.60 -20.86
N ALA A 129 -4.24 -2.63 -20.01
CA ALA A 129 -3.25 -1.59 -20.36
C ALA A 129 -1.88 -2.21 -20.67
N VAL A 130 -1.41 -3.16 -19.85
CA VAL A 130 -0.14 -3.85 -20.07
C VAL A 130 -0.20 -4.72 -21.32
N ARG A 131 -1.32 -5.40 -21.59
CA ARG A 131 -1.53 -6.18 -22.81
C ARG A 131 -1.44 -5.32 -24.06
N GLU A 132 -2.09 -4.16 -24.09
CA GLU A 132 -2.03 -3.23 -25.23
C GLU A 132 -0.63 -2.67 -25.44
N ALA A 133 0.05 -2.24 -24.38
CA ALA A 133 1.44 -1.79 -24.46
C ALA A 133 2.36 -2.92 -24.97
N SER A 134 2.10 -4.18 -24.57
CA SER A 134 2.84 -5.35 -25.06
C SER A 134 2.64 -5.60 -26.55
N GLY A 135 1.49 -5.25 -27.09
CA GLY A 135 1.22 -5.31 -28.54
C GLY A 135 2.09 -4.34 -29.36
N ARG A 136 2.49 -3.21 -28.77
CA ARG A 136 3.34 -2.18 -29.41
C ARG A 136 4.83 -2.38 -29.14
N MET A 137 5.20 -2.65 -27.89
CA MET A 137 6.60 -2.70 -27.44
C MET A 137 7.18 -4.11 -27.32
N GLY A 138 6.38 -5.15 -27.55
CA GLY A 138 6.73 -6.51 -27.15
C GLY A 138 6.44 -6.76 -25.66
N LYS A 139 6.51 -8.02 -25.22
CA LYS A 139 6.25 -8.38 -23.81
C LYS A 139 7.27 -7.74 -22.87
N PRO A 140 6.86 -7.27 -21.70
CA PRO A 140 7.80 -6.84 -20.68
C PRO A 140 8.63 -8.02 -20.18
N LYS A 141 9.84 -7.76 -19.68
CA LYS A 141 10.71 -8.83 -19.13
C LYS A 141 10.06 -9.62 -18.00
N ALA A 142 9.26 -8.94 -17.15
CA ALA A 142 8.49 -9.54 -16.08
C ALA A 142 7.05 -9.00 -16.10
N ARG A 143 6.12 -9.78 -15.54
CA ARG A 143 4.75 -9.30 -15.28
C ARG A 143 4.81 -8.08 -14.36
N ARG A 144 3.88 -7.14 -14.55
CA ARG A 144 3.74 -6.00 -13.63
C ARG A 144 3.28 -6.50 -12.27
N LYS A 145 3.96 -6.08 -11.23
CA LYS A 145 3.69 -6.54 -9.88
C LYS A 145 2.56 -5.73 -9.26
N VAL A 146 1.72 -6.40 -8.49
CA VAL A 146 0.61 -5.77 -7.78
C VAL A 146 0.73 -6.07 -6.30
N VAL A 147 0.62 -5.03 -5.50
CA VAL A 147 0.45 -5.08 -4.04
C VAL A 147 -0.95 -4.57 -3.72
N LEU A 148 -1.66 -5.21 -2.83
CA LEU A 148 -3.01 -4.82 -2.45
C LEU A 148 -3.08 -4.47 -0.97
N THR A 149 -3.81 -3.39 -0.68
CA THR A 149 -4.10 -2.99 0.69
C THR A 149 -4.81 -4.07 1.48
N VAL A 150 -4.51 -4.12 2.77
CA VAL A 150 -5.27 -4.87 3.77
C VAL A 150 -5.86 -3.85 4.74
N PRO A 151 -7.19 -3.82 4.93
CA PRO A 151 -7.82 -2.92 5.89
C PRO A 151 -7.37 -3.19 7.32
N ASP A 152 -7.36 -2.15 8.15
CA ASP A 152 -7.10 -2.30 9.58
C ASP A 152 -8.28 -2.99 10.27
N PRO A 153 -8.01 -3.96 11.14
CA PRO A 153 -9.03 -4.51 12.04
C PRO A 153 -9.22 -3.57 13.23
N ILE A 154 -9.86 -2.41 12.96
CA ILE A 154 -10.05 -1.31 13.92
C ILE A 154 -10.81 -1.83 15.13
N LEU A 155 -10.32 -1.56 16.34
CA LEU A 155 -10.81 -2.17 17.58
C LEU A 155 -12.29 -1.89 17.84
N TYR A 156 -12.71 -0.64 17.74
CA TYR A 156 -14.06 -0.19 18.06
C TYR A 156 -14.87 0.10 16.79
N ARG A 157 -16.17 -0.19 16.83
CA ARG A 157 -17.08 0.15 15.73
C ARG A 157 -17.10 1.64 15.42
N VAL A 158 -17.03 2.47 16.45
CA VAL A 158 -16.82 3.93 16.32
C VAL A 158 -15.44 4.24 16.84
N TYR A 159 -14.55 4.59 15.95
CA TYR A 159 -13.19 4.95 16.31
C TYR A 159 -13.17 6.11 17.32
N ASN A 160 -12.31 6.06 18.32
CA ASN A 160 -12.23 6.97 19.48
C ASN A 160 -13.37 6.86 20.49
N ASP A 161 -14.33 5.94 20.32
CA ASP A 161 -15.37 5.69 21.32
C ASP A 161 -15.14 4.32 21.99
N THR A 162 -14.45 4.32 23.12
CA THR A 162 -14.13 3.10 23.89
C THR A 162 -15.36 2.44 24.51
N MET A 163 -16.51 3.11 24.48
CA MET A 163 -17.81 2.54 24.87
C MET A 163 -18.53 1.85 23.71
N SER A 164 -18.03 2.02 22.49
CA SER A 164 -18.57 1.35 21.32
C SER A 164 -18.23 -0.14 21.32
N THR A 165 -19.07 -0.93 20.65
CA THR A 165 -18.83 -2.39 20.57
C THR A 165 -17.57 -2.72 19.78
N THR A 166 -16.89 -3.78 20.20
CA THR A 166 -15.78 -4.42 19.47
C THR A 166 -16.23 -5.61 18.61
N ALA A 167 -17.47 -6.10 18.84
CA ALA A 167 -18.13 -7.13 18.05
C ALA A 167 -19.04 -6.45 17.01
N TYR A 168 -18.51 -6.15 15.84
CA TYR A 168 -19.22 -5.42 14.77
C TYR A 168 -18.80 -5.84 13.36
N TRP A 169 -17.65 -6.51 13.23
CA TRP A 169 -17.07 -6.81 11.92
C TRP A 169 -17.90 -7.81 11.13
N GLY A 170 -18.50 -8.78 11.83
CA GLY A 170 -19.34 -9.83 11.28
C GLY A 170 -18.91 -11.22 11.72
N GLU A 171 -19.45 -12.23 11.06
CA GLU A 171 -19.24 -13.63 11.42
C GLU A 171 -18.19 -14.30 10.53
N LEU A 172 -17.43 -15.22 11.12
CA LEU A 172 -16.54 -16.14 10.42
C LEU A 172 -16.76 -17.56 10.99
N ASP A 173 -17.05 -18.52 10.11
CA ASP A 173 -17.33 -19.91 10.46
C ASP A 173 -18.45 -20.07 11.51
N GLY A 174 -19.51 -19.23 11.40
CA GLY A 174 -20.67 -19.25 12.29
C GLY A 174 -20.42 -18.62 13.67
N ARG A 175 -19.32 -17.90 13.86
CA ARG A 175 -18.96 -17.20 15.09
C ARG A 175 -18.77 -15.72 14.83
N GLU A 176 -19.41 -14.88 15.63
CA GLU A 176 -19.20 -13.44 15.61
C GLU A 176 -17.75 -13.09 16.02
N MET A 177 -17.11 -12.23 15.25
CA MET A 177 -15.76 -11.73 15.54
C MET A 177 -15.81 -10.57 16.52
N ASP A 178 -15.03 -10.69 17.58
CA ASP A 178 -14.87 -9.66 18.61
C ASP A 178 -13.43 -9.13 18.59
N PHE A 179 -13.24 -7.93 18.05
CA PHE A 179 -11.92 -7.33 17.85
C PHE A 179 -11.18 -6.92 19.13
N SER A 180 -11.82 -7.03 20.30
CA SER A 180 -11.08 -7.00 21.58
C SER A 180 -10.13 -8.19 21.73
N LYS A 181 -10.30 -9.23 20.91
CA LYS A 181 -9.45 -10.43 20.88
C LYS A 181 -8.48 -10.35 19.69
N ALA A 182 -7.19 -10.34 19.94
CA ALA A 182 -6.18 -10.33 18.89
C ALA A 182 -6.37 -11.46 17.86
N GLY A 183 -6.74 -12.67 18.31
CA GLY A 183 -7.00 -13.81 17.42
C GLY A 183 -8.13 -13.58 16.42
N ASP A 184 -9.16 -12.82 16.80
CA ASP A 184 -10.29 -12.53 15.91
C ASP A 184 -9.89 -11.47 14.86
N ARG A 185 -9.04 -10.50 15.23
CA ARG A 185 -8.45 -9.54 14.28
C ARG A 185 -7.56 -10.25 13.25
N VAL A 186 -6.72 -11.18 13.71
CA VAL A 186 -5.88 -12.00 12.83
C VAL A 186 -6.73 -12.85 11.89
N ALA A 187 -7.78 -13.52 12.40
CA ALA A 187 -8.67 -14.33 11.57
C ALA A 187 -9.38 -13.51 10.48
N ALA A 188 -9.79 -12.28 10.79
CA ALA A 188 -10.37 -11.36 9.80
C ALA A 188 -9.37 -10.98 8.70
N LEU A 189 -8.11 -10.73 9.06
CA LEU A 189 -7.04 -10.42 8.10
C LEU A 189 -6.71 -11.64 7.21
N GLU A 190 -6.61 -12.84 7.80
CA GLU A 190 -6.41 -14.09 7.07
C GLU A 190 -7.55 -14.34 6.06
N TRP A 191 -8.80 -14.12 6.48
CA TRP A 191 -9.95 -14.20 5.59
C TRP A 191 -9.86 -13.23 4.42
N TYR A 192 -9.45 -11.98 4.66
CA TYR A 192 -9.29 -10.98 3.60
C TYR A 192 -8.23 -11.41 2.58
N VAL A 193 -7.07 -11.83 3.05
CA VAL A 193 -5.98 -12.34 2.20
C VAL A 193 -6.46 -13.52 1.35
N ASP A 194 -7.17 -14.47 1.93
CA ASP A 194 -7.67 -15.64 1.20
C ASP A 194 -8.73 -15.28 0.16
N GLU A 195 -9.64 -14.34 0.47
CA GLU A 195 -10.64 -13.87 -0.50
C GLU A 195 -9.98 -13.12 -1.68
N VAL A 196 -8.95 -12.33 -1.43
CA VAL A 196 -8.16 -11.69 -2.49
C VAL A 196 -7.46 -12.73 -3.36
N ARG A 197 -6.78 -13.69 -2.75
CA ARG A 197 -6.09 -14.79 -3.47
C ARG A 197 -7.05 -15.61 -4.32
N LYS A 198 -8.21 -15.94 -3.78
CA LYS A 198 -9.25 -16.69 -4.48
C LYS A 198 -9.73 -15.94 -5.73
N ARG A 199 -10.03 -14.62 -5.62
CA ARG A 199 -10.45 -13.80 -6.75
C ARG A 199 -9.33 -13.63 -7.78
N TYR A 200 -8.11 -13.37 -7.32
CA TYR A 200 -6.96 -13.23 -8.20
C TYR A 200 -6.72 -14.52 -9.02
N ASN A 201 -6.72 -15.67 -8.37
CA ASN A 201 -6.50 -16.97 -9.04
C ASN A 201 -7.61 -17.28 -10.05
N ALA A 202 -8.86 -16.90 -9.79
CA ALA A 202 -9.98 -17.10 -10.70
C ALA A 202 -9.88 -16.25 -12.00
N LYS A 203 -9.16 -15.15 -11.99
CA LYS A 203 -9.01 -14.22 -13.13
C LYS A 203 -7.95 -14.68 -14.16
N HIS A 204 -6.98 -15.51 -13.78
CA HIS A 204 -5.93 -16.01 -14.66
C HIS A 204 -5.17 -14.93 -15.45
N TYR A 205 -4.83 -13.81 -14.81
CA TYR A 205 -4.08 -12.71 -15.43
C TYR A 205 -2.73 -13.16 -15.98
N LYS A 206 -2.35 -12.62 -17.15
CA LYS A 206 -1.14 -12.99 -17.88
C LYS A 206 -0.02 -11.96 -17.82
N TYR A 207 -0.38 -10.69 -17.59
CA TYR A 207 0.54 -9.55 -17.63
C TYR A 207 0.78 -8.92 -16.29
N ILE A 208 -0.07 -9.21 -15.28
CA ILE A 208 0.09 -8.74 -13.91
C ILE A 208 0.27 -9.92 -12.94
N GLU A 209 0.82 -9.65 -11.77
CA GLU A 209 1.10 -10.65 -10.72
C GLU A 209 0.91 -10.04 -9.35
N LEU A 210 0.00 -10.62 -8.56
CA LEU A 210 -0.14 -10.30 -7.14
C LEU A 210 1.09 -10.84 -6.41
N VAL A 211 1.86 -9.96 -5.78
CA VAL A 211 3.12 -10.33 -5.11
C VAL A 211 3.16 -9.95 -3.64
N GLY A 212 2.20 -9.18 -3.17
CA GLY A 212 2.24 -8.73 -1.78
C GLY A 212 0.98 -8.03 -1.31
N PHE A 213 1.03 -7.71 -0.01
CA PHE A 213 -0.01 -7.02 0.72
C PHE A 213 0.57 -5.80 1.46
N TYR A 214 -0.29 -4.85 1.76
CA TYR A 214 0.04 -3.58 2.40
C TYR A 214 -0.99 -3.28 3.50
N PRO A 215 -0.63 -3.40 4.79
CA PRO A 215 -1.47 -2.92 5.87
C PRO A 215 -1.63 -1.41 5.77
N ILE A 216 -2.87 -0.93 5.80
CA ILE A 216 -3.16 0.47 5.45
C ILE A 216 -2.68 1.49 6.49
N SER A 217 -2.42 1.07 7.73
CA SER A 217 -2.00 1.98 8.80
C SER A 217 -0.59 2.51 8.56
N GLU A 218 -0.43 3.82 8.59
CA GLU A 218 0.88 4.48 8.41
C GLU A 218 1.73 4.47 9.68
N GLU A 219 1.21 3.97 10.80
CA GLU A 219 1.96 3.76 12.05
C GLU A 219 1.56 2.44 12.71
N ILE A 220 2.50 1.82 13.39
CA ILE A 220 2.28 0.61 14.17
C ILE A 220 2.58 0.92 15.62
N VAL A 221 1.51 1.06 16.40
CA VAL A 221 1.58 1.46 17.80
C VAL A 221 1.82 0.23 18.65
N THR A 222 2.83 0.33 19.51
CA THR A 222 3.20 -0.68 20.50
C THR A 222 3.05 -0.08 21.92
N PRO A 223 3.02 -0.89 22.99
CA PRO A 223 2.87 -0.37 24.35
C PRO A 223 3.95 0.65 24.77
N ASP A 224 5.12 0.59 24.16
CA ASP A 224 6.27 1.45 24.46
C ASP A 224 6.51 2.55 23.40
N GLU A 225 5.76 2.56 22.30
CA GLU A 225 5.95 3.50 21.22
C GLU A 225 4.64 3.86 20.51
N GLY A 226 4.39 5.15 20.39
CA GLY A 226 3.21 5.70 19.73
C GLY A 226 2.18 6.22 20.74
N TRP A 227 1.08 6.73 20.21
CA TRP A 227 -0.01 7.31 20.97
C TRP A 227 -1.32 6.52 20.77
N ASN A 228 -2.21 6.60 21.75
CA ASN A 228 -3.50 5.90 21.71
C ASN A 228 -3.37 4.36 21.48
N TYR A 229 -2.42 3.72 22.17
CA TYR A 229 -2.26 2.28 22.09
C TYR A 229 -3.56 1.53 22.39
N GLU A 230 -4.32 1.98 23.38
CA GLU A 230 -5.60 1.42 23.81
C GLU A 230 -6.70 1.43 22.72
N LEU A 231 -6.51 2.23 21.66
CA LEU A 231 -7.41 2.29 20.52
C LEU A 231 -6.95 1.44 19.33
N LYS A 232 -5.71 0.99 19.31
CA LYS A 232 -5.07 0.41 18.12
C LYS A 232 -4.57 -1.01 18.30
N HIS A 233 -3.75 -1.27 19.32
CA HIS A 233 -3.10 -2.56 19.53
C HIS A 233 -2.51 -3.16 18.24
N SER A 234 -1.82 -2.32 17.44
CA SER A 234 -1.39 -2.66 16.08
C SER A 234 -0.37 -3.79 16.03
N ASP A 235 0.49 -3.89 17.05
CA ASP A 235 1.52 -4.91 17.17
C ASP A 235 0.95 -6.34 17.29
N GLU A 236 -0.27 -6.48 17.83
CA GLU A 236 -0.87 -7.79 18.08
C GLU A 236 -1.24 -8.57 16.79
N PHE A 237 -1.39 -7.89 15.66
CA PHE A 237 -1.82 -8.54 14.41
C PHE A 237 -0.84 -8.42 13.25
N ILE A 238 0.13 -7.50 13.29
CA ILE A 238 1.05 -7.27 12.16
C ILE A 238 1.99 -8.47 11.94
N SER A 239 2.65 -8.96 12.99
CA SER A 239 3.55 -10.13 12.83
C SER A 239 2.79 -11.39 12.42
N PRO A 240 1.61 -11.73 12.99
CA PRO A 240 0.78 -12.81 12.48
C PRO A 240 0.36 -12.64 11.01
N LEU A 241 0.01 -11.42 10.57
CA LEU A 241 -0.29 -11.15 9.16
C LEU A 241 0.93 -11.40 8.27
N ALA A 242 2.12 -10.94 8.70
CA ALA A 242 3.37 -11.18 7.97
C ALA A 242 3.62 -12.68 7.79
N GLU A 243 3.52 -13.47 8.87
CA GLU A 243 3.67 -14.91 8.82
C GLU A 243 2.68 -15.56 7.85
N TYR A 244 1.43 -15.10 7.87
CA TYR A 244 0.39 -15.65 7.01
C TYR A 244 0.65 -15.40 5.54
N VAL A 245 1.00 -14.17 5.15
CA VAL A 245 1.27 -13.83 3.73
C VAL A 245 2.56 -14.51 3.25
N HIS A 246 3.58 -14.61 4.08
CA HIS A 246 4.84 -15.32 3.76
C HIS A 246 4.64 -16.81 3.51
N LYS A 247 3.70 -17.45 4.17
CA LYS A 247 3.32 -18.86 3.91
C LYS A 247 3.00 -19.11 2.44
N TYR A 248 2.50 -18.08 1.74
CA TYR A 248 2.13 -18.13 0.34
C TYR A 248 3.11 -17.41 -0.59
N ASN A 249 4.30 -17.06 -0.10
CA ASN A 249 5.35 -16.32 -0.83
C ASN A 249 4.93 -14.91 -1.26
N TYR A 250 4.00 -14.25 -0.56
CA TYR A 250 3.71 -12.83 -0.73
C TYR A 250 4.58 -12.00 0.19
N CYS A 251 5.01 -10.82 -0.28
CA CYS A 251 5.67 -9.85 0.56
C CYS A 251 4.67 -9.02 1.38
N LEU A 252 5.12 -8.51 2.52
CA LEU A 252 4.43 -7.51 3.30
C LEU A 252 5.15 -6.18 3.13
N CYS A 253 4.48 -5.20 2.51
CA CYS A 253 4.99 -3.85 2.30
C CYS A 253 4.39 -2.88 3.32
N TRP A 254 5.10 -1.79 3.63
CA TRP A 254 4.59 -0.74 4.51
C TRP A 254 5.10 0.64 4.08
N ILE A 255 4.28 1.66 4.28
CA ILE A 255 4.59 3.05 3.93
C ILE A 255 4.29 3.95 5.15
N PRO A 256 5.20 4.00 6.14
CA PRO A 256 5.06 4.87 7.30
C PRO A 256 5.36 6.33 6.96
N TYR A 257 4.67 7.27 7.61
CA TYR A 257 5.09 8.66 7.57
C TYR A 257 6.43 8.85 8.31
N ASN A 258 7.09 9.97 8.06
CA ASN A 258 8.41 10.27 8.64
C ASN A 258 8.40 10.11 10.15
N ARG A 259 9.13 9.08 10.64
CA ARG A 259 9.24 8.72 12.07
C ARG A 259 7.96 8.25 12.72
N ALA A 260 7.05 7.67 11.97
CA ALA A 260 5.89 6.98 12.49
C ALA A 260 6.25 5.95 13.57
N ALA A 261 5.37 5.71 14.53
CA ALA A 261 5.56 4.64 15.49
C ALA A 261 5.83 3.31 14.79
N GLY A 262 6.78 2.52 15.29
CA GLY A 262 7.12 1.20 14.77
C GLY A 262 8.14 1.15 13.63
N TYR A 263 8.50 2.26 12.97
CA TYR A 263 9.37 2.20 11.79
C TYR A 263 10.73 1.54 12.05
N ARG A 264 11.32 1.73 13.24
CA ARG A 264 12.60 1.10 13.63
C ARG A 264 12.49 -0.40 13.85
N LYS A 265 11.29 -0.89 14.16
CA LYS A 265 10.97 -2.28 14.46
C LYS A 265 10.39 -3.02 13.24
N ALA A 266 10.19 -2.34 12.12
CA ALA A 266 9.48 -2.87 10.96
C ALA A 266 10.01 -4.23 10.48
N LYS A 267 11.31 -4.37 10.38
CA LYS A 267 11.94 -5.64 9.97
C LYS A 267 11.65 -6.78 10.95
N SER A 268 11.69 -6.52 12.26
CA SER A 268 11.38 -7.52 13.29
C SER A 268 9.89 -7.88 13.35
N MET A 269 9.01 -6.99 12.87
CA MET A 269 7.58 -7.24 12.74
C MET A 269 7.23 -8.07 11.48
N GLY A 270 8.19 -8.29 10.58
CA GLY A 270 7.99 -9.12 9.40
C GLY A 270 7.80 -8.37 8.09
N PHE A 271 7.99 -7.05 8.04
CA PHE A 271 7.95 -6.33 6.78
C PHE A 271 9.16 -6.65 5.90
N ASP A 272 8.89 -6.89 4.62
CA ASP A 272 9.91 -7.16 3.61
C ASP A 272 10.40 -5.89 2.94
N LEU A 273 9.51 -4.90 2.82
CA LEU A 273 9.78 -3.65 2.14
C LEU A 273 9.04 -2.49 2.82
N VAL A 274 9.79 -1.51 3.25
CA VAL A 274 9.27 -0.34 3.98
C VAL A 274 9.70 0.92 3.25
N TYR A 275 8.74 1.69 2.79
CA TYR A 275 8.95 2.98 2.10
C TYR A 275 8.63 4.11 3.06
N MET A 276 9.63 4.76 3.66
CA MET A 276 9.36 5.89 4.53
C MET A 276 9.00 7.12 3.71
N GLN A 277 7.93 7.81 4.11
CA GLN A 277 7.51 9.10 3.53
C GLN A 277 8.40 10.21 4.09
N PRO A 278 9.03 11.06 3.27
CA PRO A 278 9.80 12.19 3.79
C PRO A 278 8.92 13.29 4.42
N ASN A 279 7.66 13.41 3.99
CA ASN A 279 6.74 14.52 4.29
C ASN A 279 7.28 15.92 3.90
N HIS A 280 8.32 15.98 3.07
CA HIS A 280 8.93 17.22 2.60
C HIS A 280 8.03 17.97 1.61
N TYR A 281 7.23 17.26 0.83
CA TYR A 281 6.30 17.86 -0.11
C TYR A 281 5.31 18.83 0.59
N TRP A 282 4.90 18.47 1.79
CA TRP A 282 3.95 19.21 2.64
C TRP A 282 4.60 20.12 3.66
N ASP A 283 5.94 20.16 3.72
CA ASP A 283 6.70 20.88 4.75
C ASP A 283 6.69 22.39 4.50
N GLU A 284 5.62 23.05 4.94
CA GLU A 284 5.50 24.50 4.84
C GLU A 284 6.41 25.26 5.81
N LYS A 285 6.80 24.63 6.92
CA LYS A 285 7.60 25.24 7.97
C LYS A 285 9.10 25.05 7.77
N GLY A 286 9.52 24.11 6.91
CA GLY A 286 10.93 23.75 6.72
C GLY A 286 11.53 23.03 7.92
N ASP A 287 10.71 22.36 8.74
CA ASP A 287 11.13 21.67 9.95
C ASP A 287 11.40 20.15 9.73
N LYS A 288 11.29 19.68 8.48
CA LYS A 288 11.56 18.30 8.08
C LYS A 288 12.77 18.21 7.14
N PRO A 289 14.00 18.34 7.68
CA PRO A 289 15.20 18.36 6.84
C PRO A 289 15.43 17.01 6.16
N MET A 290 15.60 17.02 4.84
CA MET A 290 15.83 15.82 4.02
C MET A 290 17.11 15.06 4.43
N GLU A 291 18.16 15.74 4.90
CA GLU A 291 19.39 15.08 5.37
C GLU A 291 19.12 14.08 6.50
N ARG A 292 18.28 14.46 7.46
CA ARG A 292 17.90 13.57 8.57
C ARG A 292 17.06 12.40 8.12
N PHE A 293 16.16 12.63 7.16
CA PHE A 293 15.38 11.57 6.54
C PHE A 293 16.29 10.52 5.88
N PHE A 294 17.28 10.96 5.09
CA PHE A 294 18.21 10.04 4.44
C PHE A 294 19.08 9.26 5.45
N THR A 295 19.45 9.88 6.57
CA THR A 295 20.11 9.18 7.66
C THR A 295 19.24 8.07 8.24
N ASP A 296 17.97 8.37 8.56
CA ASP A 296 17.03 7.39 9.13
C ASP A 296 16.81 6.18 8.17
N ILE A 297 16.64 6.41 6.88
CA ILE A 297 16.43 5.30 5.93
C ILE A 297 17.70 4.45 5.70
N GLU A 298 18.89 5.02 5.77
CA GLU A 298 20.14 4.24 5.69
C GLU A 298 20.36 3.40 6.96
N GLU A 299 20.18 4.00 8.14
CA GLU A 299 20.36 3.33 9.43
C GLU A 299 19.42 2.13 9.63
N HIS A 300 18.19 2.25 9.12
CA HIS A 300 17.16 1.22 9.29
C HIS A 300 16.92 0.36 8.04
N ASP A 301 17.74 0.51 7.01
CA ASP A 301 17.63 -0.22 5.72
C ASP A 301 16.25 -0.08 5.07
N LEU A 302 15.71 1.14 5.04
CA LEU A 302 14.40 1.43 4.47
C LEU A 302 14.51 1.88 3.01
N ALA A 303 13.41 1.78 2.29
CA ALA A 303 13.16 2.37 0.97
C ALA A 303 12.54 3.78 1.13
N MET A 304 12.29 4.46 0.03
CA MET A 304 11.80 5.84 0.03
C MET A 304 10.50 5.96 -0.78
N GLU A 305 9.54 6.72 -0.24
CA GLU A 305 8.40 7.22 -1.00
C GLU A 305 8.67 8.62 -1.55
N PHE A 306 8.24 8.85 -2.78
CA PHE A 306 8.12 10.18 -3.40
C PHE A 306 6.68 10.65 -3.24
N GLU A 307 6.49 11.83 -2.70
CA GLU A 307 5.18 12.42 -2.51
C GLU A 307 4.95 13.54 -3.51
N PHE A 308 3.86 13.49 -4.23
CA PHE A 308 3.38 14.58 -5.08
C PHE A 308 1.87 14.45 -5.32
N GLU A 309 1.26 15.51 -5.79
CA GLU A 309 -0.14 15.53 -6.18
C GLU A 309 -0.40 16.55 -7.30
N GLU A 310 -1.66 16.78 -7.65
CA GLU A 310 -2.10 17.72 -8.69
C GLU A 310 -1.65 19.16 -8.45
N THR A 311 -1.22 19.50 -7.24
CA THR A 311 -0.69 20.83 -6.88
C THR A 311 0.61 21.21 -7.60
N LEU A 312 1.34 20.23 -8.17
CA LEU A 312 2.52 20.55 -9.00
C LEU A 312 2.18 20.98 -10.44
N LEU A 313 0.92 20.86 -10.88
CA LEU A 313 0.50 21.35 -12.19
C LEU A 313 0.47 22.88 -12.22
N THR A 314 0.85 23.49 -13.36
CA THR A 314 0.94 24.96 -13.55
C THR A 314 -0.36 25.70 -13.27
N ARG A 315 -1.49 25.04 -13.36
CA ARG A 315 -2.80 25.60 -12.97
C ARG A 315 -2.92 25.92 -11.47
N ASN A 316 -2.01 25.41 -10.63
CA ASN A 316 -1.94 25.73 -9.21
C ASN A 316 -0.99 26.90 -8.99
N GLU A 317 -1.43 27.96 -8.29
CA GLU A 317 -0.66 29.18 -8.04
C GLU A 317 0.67 28.91 -7.30
N ARG A 318 0.74 27.86 -6.48
CA ARG A 318 1.92 27.46 -5.71
C ARG A 318 2.74 26.35 -6.38
N SER A 319 2.45 26.01 -7.64
CA SER A 319 3.09 24.88 -8.34
C SER A 319 4.62 24.94 -8.35
N ASP A 320 5.22 26.13 -8.47
CA ASP A 320 6.69 26.27 -8.47
C ASP A 320 7.33 25.82 -7.15
N VAL A 321 6.63 25.98 -6.01
CA VAL A 321 7.09 25.48 -4.70
C VAL A 321 7.05 23.95 -4.66
N TYR A 322 5.93 23.37 -5.05
CA TYR A 322 5.73 21.92 -5.06
C TYR A 322 6.65 21.20 -6.05
N ARG A 323 6.86 21.78 -7.23
CA ARG A 323 7.83 21.29 -8.23
C ARG A 323 9.25 21.25 -7.68
N ARG A 324 9.70 22.33 -7.03
CA ARG A 324 11.02 22.36 -6.42
C ARG A 324 11.18 21.24 -5.39
N ARG A 325 10.22 21.07 -4.50
CA ARG A 325 10.24 19.98 -3.49
C ARG A 325 10.23 18.60 -4.13
N PHE A 326 9.54 18.44 -5.26
CA PHE A 326 9.57 17.19 -6.02
C PHE A 326 10.94 16.94 -6.66
N TYR A 327 11.60 17.97 -7.19
CA TYR A 327 12.99 17.85 -7.66
C TYR A 327 13.96 17.56 -6.50
N ASP A 328 13.75 18.13 -5.32
CA ASP A 328 14.55 17.83 -4.11
C ASP A 328 14.53 16.32 -3.80
N TYR A 329 13.42 15.62 -4.03
CA TYR A 329 13.35 14.17 -3.88
C TYR A 329 14.25 13.44 -4.90
N MET A 330 14.19 13.81 -6.19
CA MET A 330 15.00 13.17 -7.23
C MET A 330 16.50 13.41 -7.01
N GLU A 331 16.86 14.63 -6.66
CA GLU A 331 18.25 15.03 -6.38
C GLU A 331 18.77 14.39 -5.09
N GLY A 332 17.97 14.43 -4.04
CA GLY A 332 18.29 13.83 -2.75
C GLY A 332 18.47 12.31 -2.86
N ALA A 333 17.58 11.61 -3.55
CA ALA A 333 17.69 10.17 -3.77
C ALA A 333 18.98 9.79 -4.50
N LYS A 334 19.42 10.62 -5.49
CA LYS A 334 20.71 10.43 -6.19
C LYS A 334 21.89 10.74 -5.27
N LYS A 335 21.87 11.90 -4.59
CA LYS A 335 22.94 12.38 -3.71
C LYS A 335 23.26 11.40 -2.59
N HIS A 336 22.20 10.84 -1.96
CA HIS A 336 22.33 9.93 -0.82
C HIS A 336 22.36 8.46 -1.23
N GLY A 337 22.44 8.16 -2.55
CA GLY A 337 22.61 6.81 -3.07
C GLY A 337 21.40 5.88 -2.84
N VAL A 338 20.20 6.41 -2.65
CA VAL A 338 18.95 5.65 -2.63
C VAL A 338 18.60 5.20 -4.04
N TYR A 339 18.69 6.12 -5.00
CA TYR A 339 18.47 5.85 -6.41
C TYR A 339 19.45 4.80 -6.96
N GLY A 340 18.91 3.73 -7.53
CA GLY A 340 19.69 2.59 -8.06
C GLY A 340 20.13 1.56 -7.02
N ARG A 341 19.81 1.75 -5.73
CA ARG A 341 20.11 0.78 -4.67
C ARG A 341 18.84 0.30 -3.93
N LYS A 342 17.87 1.18 -3.72
CA LYS A 342 16.63 0.91 -3.00
C LYS A 342 15.43 1.02 -3.94
N GLN A 343 14.37 0.31 -3.61
CA GLN A 343 13.07 0.47 -4.26
C GLN A 343 12.50 1.86 -3.96
N LEU A 344 11.66 2.35 -4.87
CA LEU A 344 10.97 3.62 -4.72
C LEU A 344 9.46 3.42 -4.84
N SER A 345 8.68 4.12 -4.02
CA SER A 345 7.24 4.26 -4.20
C SER A 345 6.87 5.69 -4.52
N TYR A 346 5.69 5.87 -5.13
CA TYR A 346 5.24 7.15 -5.66
C TYR A 346 3.79 7.40 -5.28
N TYR A 347 3.59 8.21 -4.24
CA TYR A 347 2.30 8.80 -3.92
C TYR A 347 2.03 9.93 -4.89
N GLN A 348 0.91 9.89 -5.58
CA GLN A 348 0.55 10.82 -6.65
C GLN A 348 -0.74 11.61 -6.39
N GLY A 349 -1.12 11.75 -5.13
CA GLY A 349 -2.43 12.30 -4.81
C GLY A 349 -3.54 11.37 -5.31
N THR A 350 -4.51 11.95 -5.98
CA THR A 350 -5.62 11.22 -6.59
C THR A 350 -5.27 10.72 -7.99
N ASN A 351 -4.70 11.62 -8.83
CA ASN A 351 -4.54 11.41 -10.26
C ASN A 351 -3.39 12.26 -10.86
N GLY A 352 -2.47 12.72 -10.01
CA GLY A 352 -1.45 13.70 -10.37
C GLY A 352 -0.58 13.28 -11.55
N PHE A 353 -0.18 12.01 -11.59
CA PHE A 353 0.63 11.50 -12.70
C PHE A 353 -0.13 11.48 -14.03
N TYR A 354 -1.40 11.03 -14.02
CA TYR A 354 -2.24 11.06 -15.22
C TYR A 354 -2.47 12.48 -15.71
N GLU A 355 -2.85 13.40 -14.84
CA GLU A 355 -3.06 14.80 -15.17
C GLU A 355 -1.79 15.44 -15.76
N LEU A 356 -0.63 15.17 -15.15
CA LEU A 356 0.66 15.63 -15.65
C LEU A 356 0.96 15.07 -17.04
N SER A 357 0.63 13.80 -17.30
CA SER A 357 0.80 13.14 -18.60
C SER A 357 -0.05 13.75 -19.71
N LYS A 358 -1.19 14.35 -19.37
CA LYS A 358 -2.17 14.95 -20.30
C LYS A 358 -1.96 16.46 -20.49
N SER A 359 -1.17 17.10 -19.64
CA SER A 359 -0.95 18.55 -19.74
C SER A 359 -0.23 18.91 -21.03
N SER A 360 -0.68 20.00 -21.67
CA SER A 360 -0.02 20.64 -22.81
C SER A 360 0.89 21.81 -22.41
N ASP A 361 0.88 22.21 -21.14
CA ASP A 361 1.74 23.27 -20.63
C ASP A 361 3.23 22.86 -20.72
N PRO A 362 4.13 23.70 -21.28
CA PRO A 362 5.53 23.34 -21.45
C PRO A 362 6.25 23.02 -20.14
N LYS A 363 5.92 23.68 -19.03
CA LYS A 363 6.55 23.40 -17.72
C LYS A 363 6.07 22.05 -17.17
N ASP A 364 4.78 21.72 -17.33
CA ASP A 364 4.21 20.44 -16.94
C ASP A 364 4.82 19.31 -17.77
N ARG A 365 4.93 19.51 -19.09
CA ARG A 365 5.57 18.54 -20.00
C ARG A 365 7.03 18.28 -19.63
N LYS A 366 7.77 19.35 -19.30
CA LYS A 366 9.16 19.19 -18.86
C LYS A 366 9.25 18.35 -17.58
N LEU A 367 8.45 18.68 -16.57
CA LEU A 367 8.43 17.93 -15.31
C LEU A 367 8.03 16.47 -15.54
N TYR A 368 7.01 16.22 -16.36
CA TYR A 368 6.59 14.86 -16.73
C TYR A 368 7.76 14.08 -17.36
N ASN A 369 8.44 14.67 -18.34
CA ASN A 369 9.57 14.04 -19.02
C ASN A 369 10.74 13.78 -18.06
N ASP A 370 11.13 14.76 -17.22
CA ASP A 370 12.20 14.60 -16.24
C ASP A 370 11.90 13.46 -15.26
N PHE A 371 10.66 13.39 -14.77
CA PHE A 371 10.23 12.33 -13.88
C PHE A 371 10.22 10.96 -14.58
N CYS A 372 9.64 10.86 -15.77
CA CYS A 372 9.65 9.61 -16.52
C CYS A 372 11.08 9.14 -16.82
N GLN A 373 11.98 10.04 -17.21
CA GLN A 373 13.39 9.74 -17.43
C GLN A 373 14.08 9.28 -16.13
N PHE A 374 13.74 9.87 -14.98
CA PHE A 374 14.25 9.41 -13.68
C PHE A 374 13.83 7.95 -13.43
N VAL A 375 12.57 7.60 -13.62
CA VAL A 375 12.04 6.25 -13.40
C VAL A 375 12.65 5.24 -14.39
N ILE A 376 12.59 5.49 -15.70
CA ILE A 376 13.04 4.51 -16.70
C ILE A 376 14.56 4.26 -16.69
N ASN A 377 15.33 5.24 -16.23
CA ASN A 377 16.80 5.15 -16.13
C ASN A 377 17.29 4.67 -14.75
N ASN A 378 16.39 4.30 -13.84
CA ASN A 378 16.79 3.80 -12.53
C ASN A 378 17.68 2.55 -12.68
N PRO A 379 18.96 2.61 -12.20
CA PRO A 379 19.90 1.50 -12.38
C PRO A 379 19.45 0.19 -11.75
N LEU A 380 18.59 0.25 -10.72
CA LEU A 380 18.06 -0.93 -10.06
C LEU A 380 17.21 -1.81 -11.01
N ARG A 381 16.50 -1.19 -11.96
CA ARG A 381 15.68 -1.88 -12.99
C ARG A 381 16.46 -2.81 -13.92
N LYS A 382 17.78 -2.61 -14.05
CA LYS A 382 18.63 -3.48 -14.87
C LYS A 382 18.95 -4.79 -14.19
N ARG A 383 18.67 -4.92 -12.89
CA ARG A 383 18.94 -6.11 -12.07
C ARG A 383 17.76 -7.08 -12.03
N HIS A 384 16.60 -6.66 -12.52
CA HIS A 384 15.35 -7.42 -12.54
C HIS A 384 14.89 -7.82 -13.94
#